data_7af57077b1cc6f25d0b90e4579371583
#
_entry.id   7af57077b1cc6f25d0b90e4579371583
#
_cell.length_a   1.000
_cell.length_b   1.000
_cell.length_c   1.000
_cell.angle_alpha   90.00
_cell.angle_beta   90.00
_cell.angle_gamma   90.00
#
_symmetry.space_group_name_H-M   'P 1'
#
loop_
_entity.id
_entity.type
_entity.pdbx_description
1 polymer ?
#
loop_
_entity_poly.entity_id
_entity_poly.type
_entity_poly.pdbx_seq_one_letter_code
_entity_poly.pdbx_strand_id
1 'polypeptide(L)'
;MDATEITNNEYRQFTNWVRDSIGAKLMGFVKQGSDGNEYIDWTKAKTIKWGDKATIEKIEAIIVTPENRIFGKKELDANKIVYQSEVFNFKAAAQNRDATVPRSAFIVKQQIPVYPDSLCWIRDFSYSYNEPMAKKYFNHPAYGNYPVVGVN
;
A
#
# COMPACT_ATOMS: atom_id res chain seq x y z
N MET A 1 0.86 -22.20 4.29
CA MET A 1 2.13 -21.68 3.75
C MET A 1 2.09 -21.95 2.26
N ASP A 2 2.24 -20.92 1.44
CA ASP A 2 2.20 -21.10 -0.01
C ASP A 2 3.40 -21.92 -0.48
N ALA A 3 3.20 -22.67 -1.56
CA ALA A 3 4.26 -23.52 -2.12
C ALA A 3 5.27 -22.73 -2.96
N THR A 4 4.93 -21.53 -3.34
CA THR A 4 5.72 -20.63 -4.20
C THR A 4 5.83 -19.24 -3.57
N GLU A 5 6.86 -18.49 -3.97
CA GLU A 5 7.00 -17.08 -3.63
C GLU A 5 5.92 -16.25 -4.33
N ILE A 6 5.49 -15.16 -3.67
CA ILE A 6 4.50 -14.23 -4.24
C ILE A 6 5.13 -13.52 -5.44
N THR A 7 4.42 -13.52 -6.56
CA THR A 7 4.85 -12.89 -7.80
C THR A 7 4.57 -11.39 -7.83
N ASN A 8 5.26 -10.66 -8.72
CA ASN A 8 4.98 -9.23 -8.94
C ASN A 8 3.52 -8.97 -9.35
N ASN A 9 2.91 -9.88 -10.12
CA ASN A 9 1.50 -9.75 -10.53
C ASN A 9 0.54 -9.85 -9.33
N GLU A 10 0.77 -10.81 -8.45
CA GLU A 10 -0.04 -10.99 -7.24
C GLU A 10 0.14 -9.83 -6.28
N TYR A 11 1.39 -9.41 -6.05
CA TYR A 11 1.66 -8.29 -5.16
C TYR A 11 1.09 -6.97 -5.70
N ARG A 12 1.06 -6.76 -7.02
CA ARG A 12 0.38 -5.59 -7.63
C ARG A 12 -1.11 -5.56 -7.34
N GLN A 13 -1.78 -6.68 -7.20
CA GLN A 13 -3.18 -6.70 -6.79
C GLN A 13 -3.35 -6.12 -5.38
N PHE A 14 -2.46 -6.47 -4.46
CA PHE A 14 -2.43 -5.90 -3.11
C PHE A 14 -2.14 -4.39 -3.14
N THR A 15 -1.12 -3.94 -3.86
CA THR A 15 -0.80 -2.50 -3.95
C THR A 15 -1.95 -1.69 -4.55
N ASN A 16 -2.61 -2.22 -5.58
CA ASN A 16 -3.79 -1.60 -6.20
C ASN A 16 -4.97 -1.55 -5.21
N TRP A 17 -5.21 -2.63 -4.47
CA TRP A 17 -6.27 -2.67 -3.47
C TRP A 17 -6.06 -1.62 -2.37
N VAL A 18 -4.82 -1.45 -1.86
CA VAL A 18 -4.50 -0.40 -0.88
C VAL A 18 -4.70 0.99 -1.47
N ARG A 19 -4.20 1.24 -2.68
CA ARG A 19 -4.40 2.50 -3.41
C ARG A 19 -5.88 2.82 -3.57
N ASP A 20 -6.67 1.87 -4.06
CA ASP A 20 -8.09 2.04 -4.31
C ASP A 20 -8.87 2.25 -3.01
N SER A 21 -8.44 1.62 -1.91
CA SER A 21 -8.98 1.82 -0.57
C SER A 21 -8.77 3.25 -0.07
N ILE A 22 -7.56 3.78 -0.23
CA ILE A 22 -7.22 5.15 0.15
C ILE A 22 -8.01 6.13 -0.73
N GLY A 23 -8.02 5.92 -2.05
CA GLY A 23 -8.76 6.75 -2.98
C GLY A 23 -10.26 6.78 -2.69
N ALA A 24 -10.87 5.64 -2.39
CA ALA A 24 -12.27 5.54 -2.02
C ALA A 24 -12.60 6.33 -0.76
N LYS A 25 -11.74 6.27 0.26
CA LYS A 25 -11.89 7.08 1.49
C LYS A 25 -11.81 8.58 1.19
N LEU A 26 -10.82 9.02 0.41
CA LEU A 26 -10.65 10.42 0.03
C LEU A 26 -11.82 10.94 -0.81
N MET A 27 -12.44 10.09 -1.61
CA MET A 27 -13.63 10.43 -2.42
C MET A 27 -14.95 10.32 -1.64
N GLY A 28 -14.92 9.87 -0.38
CA GLY A 28 -16.12 9.68 0.44
C GLY A 28 -16.96 8.45 0.02
N PHE A 29 -16.35 7.46 -0.64
CA PHE A 29 -17.03 6.22 -1.02
C PHE A 29 -16.99 5.20 0.12
N VAL A 30 -17.58 5.59 1.26
CA VAL A 30 -17.68 4.78 2.46
C VAL A 30 -19.14 4.53 2.81
N LYS A 31 -19.41 3.39 3.44
CA LYS A 31 -20.71 3.01 3.98
C LYS A 31 -20.55 2.71 5.47
N GLN A 32 -21.53 3.10 6.28
CA GLN A 32 -21.59 2.65 7.66
C GLN A 32 -22.21 1.26 7.73
N GLY A 33 -21.53 0.36 8.42
CA GLY A 33 -22.06 -0.96 8.75
C GLY A 33 -23.03 -0.91 9.93
N SER A 34 -23.74 -2.00 10.13
CA SER A 34 -24.66 -2.18 11.29
C SER A 34 -23.93 -2.20 12.64
N ASP A 35 -22.63 -2.41 12.62
CA ASP A 35 -21.70 -2.42 13.76
C ASP A 35 -21.10 -1.04 14.10
N GLY A 36 -21.51 0.02 13.36
CA GLY A 36 -20.99 1.37 13.51
C GLY A 36 -19.62 1.62 12.86
N ASN A 37 -19.03 0.61 12.23
CA ASN A 37 -17.76 0.77 11.53
C ASN A 37 -17.95 1.27 10.10
N GLU A 38 -16.94 1.97 9.58
CA GLU A 38 -16.92 2.43 8.20
C GLU A 38 -16.30 1.36 7.29
N TYR A 39 -17.02 1.05 6.20
CA TYR A 39 -16.59 0.11 5.16
C TYR A 39 -16.52 0.81 3.81
N ILE A 40 -15.58 0.40 2.97
CA ILE A 40 -15.44 0.93 1.62
C ILE A 40 -16.58 0.42 0.75
N ASP A 41 -17.23 1.33 0.04
CA ASP A 41 -18.18 0.98 -1.02
C ASP A 41 -17.43 0.59 -2.29
N TRP A 42 -17.07 -0.69 -2.39
CA TRP A 42 -16.35 -1.21 -3.55
C TRP A 42 -17.10 -1.08 -4.88
N THR A 43 -18.44 -0.98 -4.85
CA THR A 43 -19.23 -0.74 -6.06
C THR A 43 -18.90 0.62 -6.67
N LYS A 44 -18.78 1.65 -5.82
CA LYS A 44 -18.37 2.99 -6.22
C LYS A 44 -16.86 3.10 -6.43
N ALA A 45 -16.06 2.47 -5.59
CA ALA A 45 -14.60 2.49 -5.70
C ALA A 45 -14.09 1.98 -7.05
N LYS A 46 -14.72 0.96 -7.63
CA LYS A 46 -14.40 0.44 -8.97
C LYS A 46 -14.63 1.45 -10.10
N THR A 47 -15.41 2.51 -9.88
CA THR A 47 -15.66 3.56 -10.89
C THR A 47 -14.62 4.68 -10.88
N ILE A 48 -13.63 4.64 -9.98
CA ILE A 48 -12.58 5.66 -9.88
C ILE A 48 -11.73 5.67 -11.15
N LYS A 49 -11.75 6.81 -11.83
CA LYS A 49 -10.91 7.05 -13.01
C LYS A 49 -9.66 7.81 -12.58
N TRP A 50 -8.57 7.10 -12.32
CA TRP A 50 -7.32 7.66 -11.78
C TRP A 50 -6.66 8.75 -12.64
N GLY A 51 -6.97 8.83 -13.94
CA GLY A 51 -6.46 9.84 -14.87
C GLY A 51 -7.34 11.08 -15.02
N ASP A 52 -8.51 11.12 -14.41
CA ASP A 52 -9.46 12.22 -14.57
C ASP A 52 -9.10 13.40 -13.64
N LYS A 53 -9.21 14.63 -14.17
CA LYS A 53 -8.89 15.85 -13.42
C LYS A 53 -9.69 15.99 -12.13
N ALA A 54 -11.00 15.71 -12.19
CA ALA A 54 -11.88 15.78 -11.02
C ALA A 54 -11.51 14.77 -9.92
N THR A 55 -11.01 13.59 -10.32
CA THR A 55 -10.49 12.59 -9.38
C THR A 55 -9.18 13.06 -8.78
N ILE A 56 -8.25 13.54 -9.60
CA ILE A 56 -6.93 14.03 -9.16
C ILE A 56 -7.05 15.15 -8.13
N GLU A 57 -8.00 16.07 -8.29
CA GLU A 57 -8.26 17.14 -7.31
C GLU A 57 -8.70 16.59 -5.96
N LYS A 58 -9.54 15.58 -5.93
CA LYS A 58 -10.03 14.95 -4.69
C LYS A 58 -8.96 14.11 -3.97
N ILE A 59 -8.06 13.52 -4.72
CA ILE A 59 -6.99 12.66 -4.18
C ILE A 59 -5.64 13.40 -4.04
N GLU A 60 -5.63 14.73 -4.08
CA GLU A 60 -4.39 15.53 -4.05
C GLU A 60 -3.49 15.20 -2.85
N ALA A 61 -4.07 14.74 -1.74
CA ALA A 61 -3.34 14.30 -0.56
C ALA A 61 -2.31 13.19 -0.85
N ILE A 62 -2.58 12.32 -1.83
CA ILE A 62 -1.70 11.20 -2.23
C ILE A 62 -0.98 11.46 -3.55
N ILE A 63 -1.04 12.67 -4.08
CA ILE A 63 -0.29 13.08 -5.26
C ILE A 63 1.07 13.66 -4.84
N VAL A 64 2.05 13.53 -5.73
CA VAL A 64 3.38 14.14 -5.58
C VAL A 64 3.24 15.66 -5.46
N THR A 65 3.93 16.24 -4.47
CA THR A 65 3.90 17.67 -4.21
C THR A 65 4.45 18.47 -5.41
N PRO A 66 3.98 19.69 -5.66
CA PRO A 66 4.35 20.47 -6.83
C PRO A 66 5.87 20.58 -7.06
N GLU A 67 6.63 20.69 -5.96
CA GLU A 67 8.09 20.85 -5.98
C GLU A 67 8.82 19.59 -6.49
N ASN A 68 8.21 18.42 -6.28
CA ASN A 68 8.80 17.12 -6.63
C ASN A 68 8.25 16.54 -7.94
N ARG A 69 7.39 17.27 -8.66
CA ARG A 69 6.79 16.81 -9.92
C ARG A 69 7.79 16.82 -11.06
N ILE A 70 7.97 15.69 -11.71
CA ILE A 70 8.77 15.59 -12.93
C ILE A 70 7.92 16.11 -14.11
N PHE A 71 8.43 17.11 -14.80
CA PHE A 71 7.73 17.79 -15.93
C PHE A 71 6.30 18.24 -15.59
N GLY A 72 6.04 18.61 -14.33
CA GLY A 72 4.73 19.09 -13.87
C GLY A 72 3.62 18.03 -13.85
N LYS A 73 3.94 16.75 -14.10
CA LYS A 73 2.96 15.67 -14.09
C LYS A 73 2.45 15.39 -12.67
N LYS A 74 1.14 15.25 -12.53
CA LYS A 74 0.49 14.82 -11.31
C LYS A 74 0.47 13.29 -11.25
N GLU A 75 1.40 12.72 -10.51
CA GLU A 75 1.54 11.28 -10.32
C GLU A 75 1.28 10.92 -8.85
N LEU A 76 0.89 9.67 -8.60
CA LEU A 76 0.71 9.17 -7.24
C LEU A 76 2.06 9.09 -6.53
N ASP A 77 2.10 9.53 -5.29
CA ASP A 77 3.29 9.42 -4.44
C ASP A 77 3.31 8.04 -3.77
N ALA A 78 4.23 7.19 -4.20
CA ALA A 78 4.40 5.84 -3.67
C ALA A 78 4.59 5.83 -2.15
N ASN A 79 5.25 6.86 -1.58
CA ASN A 79 5.51 6.95 -0.16
C ASN A 79 4.24 7.26 0.67
N LYS A 80 3.22 7.81 0.03
CA LYS A 80 1.93 8.11 0.67
C LYS A 80 0.94 6.96 0.59
N ILE A 81 1.24 5.93 -0.21
CA ILE A 81 0.43 4.72 -0.29
C ILE A 81 0.94 3.74 0.75
N VAL A 82 0.32 3.79 1.92
CA VAL A 82 0.70 2.97 3.08
C VAL A 82 -0.46 2.08 3.51
N TYR A 83 -0.13 0.84 3.87
CA TYR A 83 -1.07 -0.08 4.49
C TYR A 83 -1.05 0.11 6.00
N GLN A 84 -2.22 0.30 6.59
CA GLN A 84 -2.37 0.34 8.05
C GLN A 84 -2.60 -1.08 8.55
N SER A 85 -1.57 -1.65 9.15
CA SER A 85 -1.64 -2.98 9.77
C SER A 85 -2.01 -2.84 11.24
N GLU A 86 -2.99 -3.62 11.68
CA GLU A 86 -3.38 -3.74 13.08
C GLU A 86 -3.22 -5.19 13.50
N VAL A 87 -2.27 -5.46 14.39
CA VAL A 87 -1.97 -6.81 14.86
C VAL A 87 -2.13 -6.88 16.38
N PHE A 88 -2.88 -7.86 16.85
CA PHE A 88 -3.02 -8.09 18.28
C PHE A 88 -1.77 -8.80 18.83
N ASN A 89 -1.12 -8.18 19.81
CA ASN A 89 0.08 -8.73 20.45
C ASN A 89 -0.32 -9.74 21.53
N PHE A 90 -0.54 -11.00 21.14
CA PHE A 90 -0.90 -12.09 22.03
C PHE A 90 0.12 -12.32 23.14
N LYS A 91 1.42 -12.14 22.86
CA LYS A 91 2.47 -12.33 23.86
C LYS A 91 2.40 -11.29 24.98
N ALA A 92 2.28 -10.02 24.62
CA ALA A 92 2.15 -8.94 25.58
C ALA A 92 0.84 -9.08 26.39
N ALA A 93 -0.27 -9.45 25.74
CA ALA A 93 -1.54 -9.68 26.39
C ALA A 93 -1.49 -10.85 27.39
N ALA A 94 -0.78 -11.94 27.05
CA ALA A 94 -0.63 -13.10 27.92
C ALA A 94 0.29 -12.83 29.14
N GLN A 95 1.27 -11.94 28.98
CA GLN A 95 2.16 -11.54 30.05
C GLN A 95 1.55 -10.52 31.00
N ASN A 96 0.53 -9.79 30.56
CA ASN A 96 -0.16 -8.82 31.41
C ASN A 96 -1.10 -9.53 32.40
N ARG A 97 -0.86 -9.29 33.68
CA ARG A 97 -1.69 -9.81 34.78
C ARG A 97 -2.70 -8.78 35.30
N ASP A 98 -2.68 -7.57 34.79
CA ASP A 98 -3.58 -6.51 35.19
C ASP A 98 -4.89 -6.59 34.40
N ALA A 99 -5.97 -6.99 35.11
CA ALA A 99 -7.30 -7.11 34.51
C ALA A 99 -7.95 -5.77 34.14
N THR A 100 -7.37 -4.65 34.57
CA THR A 100 -7.91 -3.30 34.26
C THR A 100 -7.47 -2.81 32.89
N VAL A 101 -6.43 -3.39 32.30
CA VAL A 101 -5.92 -2.99 30.98
C VAL A 101 -6.84 -3.53 29.88
N PRO A 102 -7.44 -2.65 29.05
CA PRO A 102 -8.34 -3.09 28.00
C PRO A 102 -7.57 -3.85 26.90
N ARG A 103 -8.23 -4.83 26.27
CA ARG A 103 -7.62 -5.62 25.18
C ARG A 103 -7.13 -4.76 24.01
N SER A 104 -7.75 -3.63 23.75
CA SER A 104 -7.34 -2.67 22.70
C SER A 104 -5.93 -2.11 22.91
N ALA A 105 -5.43 -2.08 24.17
CA ALA A 105 -4.07 -1.64 24.46
C ALA A 105 -2.98 -2.57 23.89
N PHE A 106 -3.34 -3.81 23.54
CA PHE A 106 -2.42 -4.78 22.94
C PHE A 106 -2.49 -4.82 21.40
N ILE A 107 -3.24 -3.91 20.78
CA ILE A 107 -3.27 -3.76 19.33
C ILE A 107 -2.09 -2.87 18.90
N VAL A 108 -1.16 -3.46 18.18
CA VAL A 108 -0.04 -2.75 17.58
C VAL A 108 -0.48 -2.25 16.21
N LYS A 109 -0.45 -0.93 16.01
CA LYS A 109 -0.75 -0.28 14.74
C LYS A 109 0.54 0.12 14.06
N GLN A 110 0.70 -0.28 12.80
CA GLN A 110 1.88 0.02 12.00
C GLN A 110 1.46 0.56 10.63
N GLN A 111 2.23 1.49 10.10
CA GLN A 111 2.11 1.96 8.72
C GLN A 111 3.22 1.33 7.89
N ILE A 112 2.82 0.52 6.92
CA ILE A 112 3.73 -0.25 6.07
C ILE A 112 3.66 0.32 4.65
N PRO A 113 4.77 0.83 4.09
CA PRO A 113 4.83 1.20 2.68
C PRO A 113 4.51 -0.02 1.83
N VAL A 114 3.60 0.14 0.86
CA VAL A 114 3.17 -1.01 0.03
C VAL A 114 3.98 -1.17 -1.24
N TYR A 115 4.62 -0.10 -1.73
CA TYR A 115 5.47 -0.23 -2.91
C TYR A 115 6.81 -0.85 -2.54
N PRO A 116 7.30 -1.83 -3.32
CA PRO A 116 8.59 -2.45 -3.09
C PRO A 116 9.74 -1.43 -3.13
N ASP A 117 10.73 -1.60 -2.27
CA ASP A 117 11.96 -0.82 -2.32
C ASP A 117 12.80 -1.20 -3.55
N SER A 118 12.69 -0.40 -4.58
CA SER A 118 13.43 -0.63 -5.82
C SER A 118 14.94 -0.40 -5.69
N LEU A 119 15.40 0.29 -4.63
CA LEU A 119 16.82 0.52 -4.38
C LEU A 119 17.54 -0.73 -3.90
N CYS A 120 16.82 -1.77 -3.48
CA CYS A 120 17.41 -3.08 -3.13
C CYS A 120 18.26 -3.65 -4.28
N TRP A 121 17.88 -3.41 -5.54
CA TRP A 121 18.64 -3.82 -6.71
C TRP A 121 20.02 -3.15 -6.83
N ILE A 122 20.19 -1.99 -6.24
CA ILE A 122 21.46 -1.25 -6.23
C ILE A 122 22.25 -1.52 -4.97
N ARG A 123 21.55 -1.58 -3.82
CA ARG A 123 22.17 -1.76 -2.50
C ARG A 123 22.60 -3.21 -2.26
N ASP A 124 21.71 -4.16 -2.53
CA ASP A 124 21.87 -5.56 -2.11
C ASP A 124 22.36 -6.45 -3.26
N PHE A 125 22.17 -6.03 -4.51
CA PHE A 125 22.56 -6.72 -5.72
C PHE A 125 23.44 -5.85 -6.61
N SER A 126 24.57 -5.38 -6.09
CA SER A 126 25.45 -4.39 -6.73
C SER A 126 26.28 -4.92 -7.90
N TYR A 127 25.90 -6.07 -8.48
CA TYR A 127 26.57 -6.66 -9.64
C TYR A 127 26.23 -5.92 -10.92
N SER A 128 26.84 -4.97 -11.38
CA SER A 128 26.76 -4.38 -12.70
C SER A 128 25.35 -4.08 -13.28
N TYR A 129 25.10 -2.82 -13.56
CA TYR A 129 23.96 -2.34 -14.38
C TYR A 129 22.55 -2.72 -13.93
N ASN A 130 22.29 -2.86 -12.62
CA ASN A 130 20.95 -3.14 -12.09
C ASN A 130 19.98 -1.95 -12.17
N GLU A 131 20.39 -0.83 -12.75
CA GLU A 131 19.52 0.34 -12.92
C GLU A 131 18.23 0.04 -13.69
N PRO A 132 18.24 -0.75 -14.79
CA PRO A 132 17.01 -1.17 -15.45
C PRO A 132 16.08 -1.96 -14.54
N MET A 133 16.63 -2.80 -13.65
CA MET A 133 15.84 -3.58 -12.68
C MET A 133 15.23 -2.65 -11.63
N ALA A 134 16.00 -1.74 -11.04
CA ALA A 134 15.51 -0.75 -10.10
C ALA A 134 14.33 0.07 -10.66
N LYS A 135 14.36 0.42 -11.96
CA LYS A 135 13.33 1.23 -12.59
C LYS A 135 12.11 0.44 -13.07
N LYS A 136 12.27 -0.82 -13.46
CA LYS A 136 11.25 -1.54 -14.25
C LYS A 136 10.81 -2.87 -13.67
N TYR A 137 11.57 -3.51 -12.78
CA TYR A 137 11.31 -4.88 -12.34
C TYR A 137 9.89 -5.09 -11.83
N PHE A 138 9.42 -4.25 -10.93
CA PHE A 138 8.09 -4.38 -10.36
C PHE A 138 6.96 -4.11 -11.35
N ASN A 139 7.14 -3.15 -12.24
CA ASN A 139 6.06 -2.65 -13.09
C ASN A 139 6.04 -3.26 -14.51
N HIS A 140 7.14 -3.83 -14.98
CA HIS A 140 7.22 -4.33 -16.35
C HIS A 140 6.54 -5.70 -16.49
N PRO A 141 5.68 -5.89 -17.52
CA PRO A 141 4.92 -7.14 -17.71
C PRO A 141 5.79 -8.39 -17.83
N ALA A 142 7.00 -8.27 -18.40
CA ALA A 142 7.93 -9.41 -18.56
C ALA A 142 8.33 -10.04 -17.22
N TYR A 143 8.33 -9.28 -16.13
CA TYR A 143 8.66 -9.77 -14.80
C TYR A 143 7.42 -10.07 -13.94
N GLY A 144 6.24 -10.09 -14.55
CA GLY A 144 4.97 -10.26 -13.82
C GLY A 144 4.90 -11.56 -13.00
N ASN A 145 5.45 -12.64 -13.53
CA ASN A 145 5.46 -13.97 -12.89
C ASN A 145 6.73 -14.25 -12.09
N TYR A 146 7.63 -13.27 -11.97
CA TYR A 146 8.82 -13.38 -11.12
C TYR A 146 8.49 -12.97 -9.69
N PRO A 147 9.24 -13.48 -8.69
CA PRO A 147 9.05 -13.12 -7.29
C PRO A 147 9.14 -11.62 -7.06
N VAL A 148 8.30 -11.08 -6.17
CA VAL A 148 8.45 -9.69 -5.74
C VAL A 148 9.70 -9.55 -4.86
N VAL A 149 10.46 -8.48 -5.05
CA VAL A 149 11.70 -8.17 -4.32
C VAL A 149 11.59 -6.79 -3.69
N GLY A 150 12.23 -6.60 -2.52
CA GLY A 150 12.23 -5.32 -1.81
C GLY A 150 10.94 -5.06 -1.02
N VAL A 151 10.27 -6.11 -0.55
CA VAL A 151 9.12 -6.04 0.36
C VAL A 151 9.51 -6.49 1.76
N ASN A 152 8.86 -5.91 2.80
CA ASN A 152 9.05 -6.27 4.21
C ASN A 152 7.97 -7.23 4.67
#